data_aa658ea08f7c6b243690565cec24bcac
#
_entry.id   aa658ea08f7c6b243690565cec24bcac
#
_cell.length_a   1.000
_cell.length_b   1.000
_cell.length_c   1.000
_cell.angle_alpha   90.00
_cell.angle_beta   90.00
_cell.angle_gamma   90.00
#
_symmetry.space_group_name_H-M   'P 1'
#
loop_
_entity.id
_entity.type
_entity.pdbx_description
1 polymer ?
#
loop_
_entity_poly.entity_id
_entity_poly.type
_entity_poly.pdbx_seq_one_letter_code
_entity_poly.pdbx_strand_id
1 'polypeptide(L)'
;MKDLLLITGLTLGACLVVGLLGALLLRAIRRSSLRYQLAVATLIPVIAVAATVVINVQLMFLSAHDTTVILLAVGIAVVLAVVGGWLVSRRFSLASRRLEDTVGLLVSDSQGVPASADQPHDSGGTDRHLPAELARVEKELAEARQTLADARQRERTAEQSRQELVSFMSHDLRTPLAGLRALAEGLEDGVIADVPGTLGHIRGTVARMTIMVDDLFALSRVQGAPEPRELSLVALAELVCDVTAEAEATAQTAHVRLELNVPEHDNLAVLGRHDDLSRALGNLVSNAIRHTEPGQTVRVSADRAEDGSVRVLVMDGCGGIPEANLDRVFDTGWRGSPARGSADGGAGLGLAIARGVVESHQGEIAVRNTEIGCCFEVALPQVNQSVLP
;
A
#
# COMPACT_ATOMS: atom_id res chain seq x y z
N MET A 1 -7.64 -16.43 -77.73
CA MET A 1 -6.71 -16.90 -76.66
C MET A 1 -5.53 -15.95 -76.45
N LYS A 2 -4.86 -15.43 -77.51
CA LYS A 2 -3.72 -14.52 -77.36
C LYS A 2 -4.10 -13.18 -76.72
N ASP A 3 -5.27 -12.61 -77.09
CA ASP A 3 -5.73 -11.31 -76.57
C ASP A 3 -6.14 -11.40 -75.09
N LEU A 4 -6.73 -12.51 -74.67
CA LEU A 4 -7.08 -12.77 -73.27
C LEU A 4 -5.86 -12.89 -72.37
N LEU A 5 -4.81 -13.56 -72.86
CA LEU A 5 -3.51 -13.68 -72.14
C LEU A 5 -2.80 -12.33 -72.06
N LEU A 6 -2.92 -11.50 -73.08
CA LEU A 6 -2.30 -10.17 -73.11
C LEU A 6 -3.02 -9.21 -72.16
N ILE A 7 -4.32 -9.24 -72.10
CA ILE A 7 -5.14 -8.43 -71.16
C ILE A 7 -4.89 -8.84 -69.73
N THR A 8 -4.89 -10.17 -69.43
CA THR A 8 -4.61 -10.65 -68.08
C THR A 8 -3.19 -10.34 -67.63
N GLY A 9 -2.22 -10.42 -68.53
CA GLY A 9 -0.81 -10.06 -68.21
C GLY A 9 -0.65 -8.57 -67.92
N LEU A 10 -1.30 -7.69 -68.70
CA LEU A 10 -1.23 -6.24 -68.50
C LEU A 10 -1.91 -5.80 -67.20
N THR A 11 -3.06 -6.38 -66.88
CA THR A 11 -3.80 -6.08 -65.61
C THR A 11 -3.04 -6.54 -64.39
N LEU A 12 -2.45 -7.75 -64.43
CA LEU A 12 -1.64 -8.27 -63.34
C LEU A 12 -0.40 -7.40 -63.11
N GLY A 13 0.25 -6.99 -64.21
CA GLY A 13 1.39 -6.07 -64.17
C GLY A 13 1.05 -4.70 -63.53
N ALA A 14 -0.08 -4.13 -63.92
CA ALA A 14 -0.55 -2.86 -63.35
C ALA A 14 -0.83 -2.97 -61.83
N CYS A 15 -1.53 -4.02 -61.38
CA CYS A 15 -1.76 -4.29 -59.97
C CYS A 15 -0.46 -4.43 -59.18
N LEU A 16 0.52 -5.14 -59.77
CA LEU A 16 1.82 -5.36 -59.13
C LEU A 16 2.62 -4.05 -58.99
N VAL A 17 2.58 -3.22 -59.99
CA VAL A 17 3.23 -1.88 -59.94
C VAL A 17 2.56 -0.97 -58.92
N VAL A 18 1.23 -0.90 -58.89
CA VAL A 18 0.50 -0.10 -57.90
C VAL A 18 0.73 -0.62 -56.45
N GLY A 19 0.74 -1.95 -56.28
CA GLY A 19 1.04 -2.58 -54.98
C GLY A 19 2.48 -2.28 -54.50
N LEU A 20 3.46 -2.39 -55.41
CA LEU A 20 4.87 -2.07 -55.09
C LEU A 20 5.07 -0.62 -54.71
N LEU A 21 4.52 0.29 -55.53
CA LEU A 21 4.56 1.74 -55.25
C LEU A 21 3.86 2.06 -53.93
N GLY A 22 2.71 1.43 -53.64
CA GLY A 22 2.00 1.55 -52.37
C GLY A 22 2.83 1.09 -51.18
N ALA A 23 3.49 -0.07 -51.30
CA ALA A 23 4.38 -0.60 -50.26
C ALA A 23 5.61 0.32 -50.02
N LEU A 24 6.20 0.88 -51.09
CA LEU A 24 7.28 1.82 -50.97
C LEU A 24 6.81 3.13 -50.30
N LEU A 25 5.63 3.64 -50.65
CA LEU A 25 5.04 4.83 -50.08
C LEU A 25 4.75 4.63 -48.57
N LEU A 26 4.17 3.49 -48.18
CA LEU A 26 3.95 3.13 -46.77
C LEU A 26 5.27 3.02 -46.00
N ARG A 27 6.33 2.52 -46.64
CA ARG A 27 7.67 2.45 -46.05
C ARG A 27 8.28 3.85 -45.83
N ALA A 28 8.08 4.75 -46.77
CA ALA A 28 8.55 6.14 -46.69
C ALA A 28 7.81 6.92 -45.59
N ILE A 29 6.52 6.66 -45.40
CA ILE A 29 5.66 7.34 -44.44
C ILE A 29 5.71 6.63 -43.04
N ARG A 30 6.56 5.64 -42.85
CA ARG A 30 6.65 4.87 -41.59
C ARG A 30 6.92 5.72 -40.35
N ARG A 31 7.46 6.94 -40.50
CA ARG A 31 7.72 7.89 -39.41
C ARG A 31 6.64 8.94 -39.25
N SER A 32 5.62 8.97 -40.09
CA SER A 32 4.50 9.92 -39.99
C SER A 32 3.39 9.36 -39.10
N SER A 33 2.43 10.21 -38.72
CA SER A 33 1.34 9.82 -37.84
C SER A 33 0.52 8.67 -38.42
N LEU A 34 0.05 7.78 -37.56
CA LEU A 34 -0.74 6.57 -37.88
C LEU A 34 -1.93 6.86 -38.80
N ARG A 35 -2.47 8.10 -38.75
CA ARG A 35 -3.58 8.58 -39.62
C ARG A 35 -3.22 8.54 -41.08
N TYR A 36 -2.02 9.05 -41.44
CA TYR A 36 -1.58 9.06 -42.84
C TYR A 36 -1.26 7.65 -43.33
N GLN A 37 -0.73 6.80 -42.48
CA GLN A 37 -0.47 5.38 -42.82
C GLN A 37 -1.77 4.63 -43.10
N LEU A 38 -2.80 4.77 -42.27
CA LEU A 38 -4.11 4.13 -42.47
C LEU A 38 -4.82 4.69 -43.71
N ALA A 39 -4.81 6.02 -43.92
CA ALA A 39 -5.42 6.64 -45.08
C ALA A 39 -4.76 6.16 -46.38
N VAL A 40 -3.43 6.07 -46.43
CA VAL A 40 -2.69 5.55 -47.59
C VAL A 40 -2.95 4.05 -47.80
N ALA A 41 -2.96 3.26 -46.74
CA ALA A 41 -3.20 1.82 -46.82
C ALA A 41 -4.61 1.49 -47.36
N THR A 42 -5.64 2.30 -47.06
CA THR A 42 -6.99 2.11 -47.61
C THR A 42 -7.13 2.60 -49.05
N LEU A 43 -6.30 3.56 -49.47
CA LEU A 43 -6.35 4.13 -50.81
C LEU A 43 -5.68 3.26 -51.86
N ILE A 44 -4.59 2.54 -51.52
CA ILE A 44 -3.83 1.70 -52.42
C ILE A 44 -4.68 0.65 -53.15
N PRO A 45 -5.48 -0.21 -52.49
CA PRO A 45 -6.32 -1.20 -53.17
C PRO A 45 -7.38 -0.55 -54.06
N VAL A 46 -7.89 0.61 -53.70
CA VAL A 46 -8.89 1.33 -54.49
C VAL A 46 -8.28 1.83 -55.78
N ILE A 47 -7.07 2.39 -55.73
CA ILE A 47 -6.32 2.85 -56.91
C ILE A 47 -5.99 1.66 -57.81
N ALA A 48 -5.61 0.50 -57.23
CA ALA A 48 -5.32 -0.70 -58.00
C ALA A 48 -6.55 -1.20 -58.78
N VAL A 49 -7.71 -1.25 -58.11
CA VAL A 49 -8.99 -1.64 -58.76
C VAL A 49 -9.37 -0.62 -59.82
N ALA A 50 -9.29 0.67 -59.55
CA ALA A 50 -9.59 1.71 -60.53
C ALA A 50 -8.68 1.64 -61.78
N ALA A 51 -7.37 1.46 -61.58
CA ALA A 51 -6.41 1.28 -62.70
C ALA A 51 -6.73 0.03 -63.55
N THR A 52 -7.06 -1.07 -62.89
CA THR A 52 -7.44 -2.32 -63.56
C THR A 52 -8.70 -2.11 -64.42
N VAL A 53 -9.75 -1.45 -63.89
CA VAL A 53 -10.99 -1.18 -64.63
C VAL A 53 -10.70 -0.29 -65.83
N VAL A 54 -9.95 0.79 -65.65
CA VAL A 54 -9.60 1.73 -66.74
C VAL A 54 -8.84 1.02 -67.86
N ILE A 55 -7.83 0.18 -67.54
CA ILE A 55 -7.07 -0.58 -68.51
C ILE A 55 -7.96 -1.52 -69.28
N ASN A 56 -8.84 -2.28 -68.60
CA ASN A 56 -9.77 -3.21 -69.25
C ASN A 56 -10.79 -2.50 -70.16
N VAL A 57 -11.30 -1.35 -69.76
CA VAL A 57 -12.20 -0.51 -70.58
C VAL A 57 -11.53 -0.03 -71.86
N GLN A 58 -10.30 0.40 -71.77
CA GLN A 58 -9.51 0.88 -72.96
C GLN A 58 -9.18 -0.26 -73.95
N LEU A 59 -9.02 -1.48 -73.49
CA LEU A 59 -8.67 -2.64 -74.29
C LEU A 59 -9.87 -3.35 -74.90
N MET A 60 -11.09 -3.16 -74.40
CA MET A 60 -12.30 -3.86 -74.75
C MET A 60 -13.21 -3.11 -75.72
N PHE A 61 -12.82 -2.30 -76.66
CA PHE A 61 -13.65 -1.67 -77.71
C PHE A 61 -15.12 -1.38 -77.30
N LEU A 62 -15.31 -0.85 -76.09
CA LEU A 62 -16.65 -0.48 -75.58
C LEU A 62 -17.19 0.76 -76.29
N SER A 63 -18.53 0.90 -76.34
CA SER A 63 -19.15 2.11 -76.88
C SER A 63 -18.81 3.31 -75.97
N ALA A 64 -18.82 4.50 -76.55
CA ALA A 64 -18.54 5.75 -75.79
C ALA A 64 -19.47 5.94 -74.58
N HIS A 65 -20.68 5.41 -74.71
CA HIS A 65 -21.70 5.48 -73.64
C HIS A 65 -21.32 4.54 -72.47
N ASP A 66 -20.99 3.31 -72.74
CA ASP A 66 -20.63 2.31 -71.69
C ASP A 66 -19.34 2.71 -70.98
N THR A 67 -18.36 3.25 -71.70
CA THR A 67 -17.14 3.82 -71.15
C THR A 67 -17.40 4.92 -70.13
N THR A 68 -18.34 5.85 -70.46
CA THR A 68 -18.72 6.96 -69.58
C THR A 68 -19.40 6.43 -68.30
N VAL A 69 -20.29 5.49 -68.37
CA VAL A 69 -20.98 4.88 -67.21
C VAL A 69 -19.99 4.18 -66.30
N ILE A 70 -19.04 3.39 -66.82
CA ILE A 70 -18.02 2.70 -66.04
C ILE A 70 -17.09 3.69 -65.35
N LEU A 71 -16.59 4.72 -66.01
CA LEU A 71 -15.74 5.74 -65.44
C LEU A 71 -16.47 6.51 -64.32
N LEU A 72 -17.72 6.82 -64.47
CA LEU A 72 -18.55 7.46 -63.45
C LEU A 72 -18.71 6.55 -62.22
N ALA A 73 -18.98 5.25 -62.43
CA ALA A 73 -19.09 4.30 -61.32
C ALA A 73 -17.76 4.14 -60.55
N VAL A 74 -16.63 4.06 -61.25
CA VAL A 74 -15.29 4.03 -60.64
C VAL A 74 -15.02 5.33 -59.85
N GLY A 75 -15.37 6.50 -60.42
CA GLY A 75 -15.24 7.78 -59.72
C GLY A 75 -16.01 7.84 -58.40
N ILE A 76 -17.24 7.37 -58.41
CA ILE A 76 -18.09 7.26 -57.19
C ILE A 76 -17.45 6.32 -56.16
N ALA A 77 -16.97 5.16 -56.58
CA ALA A 77 -16.34 4.18 -55.71
C ALA A 77 -15.06 4.73 -55.04
N VAL A 78 -14.24 5.48 -55.80
CA VAL A 78 -13.03 6.13 -55.26
C VAL A 78 -13.42 7.17 -54.21
N VAL A 79 -14.42 8.01 -54.47
CA VAL A 79 -14.88 9.02 -53.50
C VAL A 79 -15.37 8.38 -52.23
N LEU A 80 -16.19 7.34 -52.34
CA LEU A 80 -16.70 6.59 -51.17
C LEU A 80 -15.57 5.97 -50.35
N ALA A 81 -14.54 5.41 -50.99
CA ALA A 81 -13.41 4.84 -50.32
C ALA A 81 -12.56 5.89 -49.60
N VAL A 82 -12.35 7.05 -50.20
CA VAL A 82 -11.64 8.17 -49.56
C VAL A 82 -12.40 8.70 -48.34
N VAL A 83 -13.72 8.89 -48.46
CA VAL A 83 -14.58 9.34 -47.37
C VAL A 83 -14.60 8.29 -46.24
N GLY A 84 -14.74 7.01 -46.57
CA GLY A 84 -14.71 5.92 -45.62
C GLY A 84 -13.40 5.81 -44.86
N GLY A 85 -12.29 5.88 -45.59
CA GLY A 85 -10.92 5.89 -45.00
C GLY A 85 -10.68 7.10 -44.08
N TRP A 86 -11.17 8.27 -44.45
CA TRP A 86 -11.09 9.49 -43.64
C TRP A 86 -11.91 9.37 -42.34
N LEU A 87 -13.13 8.82 -42.40
CA LEU A 87 -13.97 8.61 -41.24
C LEU A 87 -13.36 7.62 -40.25
N VAL A 88 -12.82 6.50 -40.72
CA VAL A 88 -12.13 5.51 -39.90
C VAL A 88 -10.89 6.12 -39.25
N SER A 89 -10.06 6.82 -40.02
CA SER A 89 -8.85 7.50 -39.52
C SER A 89 -9.17 8.53 -38.45
N ARG A 90 -10.26 9.30 -38.62
CA ARG A 90 -10.70 10.29 -37.63
C ARG A 90 -11.13 9.65 -36.31
N ARG A 91 -11.84 8.52 -36.34
CA ARG A 91 -12.26 7.80 -35.13
C ARG A 91 -11.07 7.26 -34.35
N PHE A 92 -10.10 6.66 -35.04
CA PHE A 92 -8.91 6.07 -34.42
C PHE A 92 -8.01 7.12 -33.76
N SER A 93 -7.89 8.31 -34.37
CA SER A 93 -7.03 9.35 -33.83
C SER A 93 -7.56 10.03 -32.55
N LEU A 94 -8.87 10.00 -32.33
CA LEU A 94 -9.46 10.51 -31.10
C LEU A 94 -9.23 9.56 -29.92
N ALA A 95 -9.19 8.25 -30.18
CA ALA A 95 -8.88 7.25 -29.17
C ALA A 95 -7.41 7.26 -28.73
N SER A 96 -6.47 7.46 -29.68
CA SER A 96 -5.02 7.49 -29.39
C SER A 96 -4.59 8.70 -28.55
N ARG A 97 -5.21 9.87 -28.76
CA ARG A 97 -4.88 11.07 -27.96
C ARG A 97 -5.23 10.93 -26.48
N ARG A 98 -6.32 10.24 -26.15
CA ARG A 98 -6.69 9.99 -24.76
C ARG A 98 -5.69 9.11 -24.02
N LEU A 99 -5.11 8.13 -24.70
CA LEU A 99 -4.03 7.30 -24.15
C LEU A 99 -2.76 8.12 -23.90
N GLU A 100 -2.40 9.03 -24.81
CA GLU A 100 -1.23 9.91 -24.61
C GLU A 100 -1.44 10.86 -23.42
N ASP A 101 -2.63 11.46 -23.30
CA ASP A 101 -2.98 12.34 -22.18
C ASP A 101 -2.96 11.57 -20.85
N THR A 102 -3.44 10.32 -20.87
CA THR A 102 -3.47 9.45 -19.70
C THR A 102 -2.06 9.05 -19.26
N VAL A 103 -1.16 8.76 -20.18
CA VAL A 103 0.25 8.45 -19.89
C VAL A 103 1.03 9.71 -19.47
N GLY A 104 0.72 10.88 -20.07
CA GLY A 104 1.34 12.16 -19.70
C GLY A 104 1.09 12.55 -18.25
N LEU A 105 -0.12 12.28 -17.73
CA LEU A 105 -0.47 12.49 -16.31
C LEU A 105 0.33 11.58 -15.36
N LEU A 106 0.68 10.36 -15.78
CA LEU A 106 1.54 9.46 -14.99
C LEU A 106 2.97 10.00 -14.82
N VAL A 107 3.49 10.63 -15.85
CA VAL A 107 4.86 11.18 -15.83
C VAL A 107 4.91 12.49 -15.03
N SER A 108 3.90 13.35 -15.12
CA SER A 108 3.86 14.61 -14.37
C SER A 108 3.67 14.39 -12.87
N ASP A 109 2.88 13.40 -12.47
CA ASP A 109 2.66 13.06 -11.05
C ASP A 109 3.93 12.45 -10.42
N SER A 110 4.77 11.77 -11.22
CA SER A 110 6.07 11.24 -10.77
C SER A 110 7.11 12.32 -10.47
N GLN A 111 6.92 13.56 -10.94
CA GLN A 111 7.87 14.68 -10.76
C GLN A 111 7.48 15.65 -9.64
N GLY A 112 6.42 15.33 -8.85
CA GLY A 112 6.05 16.12 -7.67
C GLY A 112 5.50 17.53 -7.99
N VAL A 113 5.10 17.80 -9.22
CA VAL A 113 4.42 19.04 -9.58
C VAL A 113 2.94 18.89 -9.24
N PRO A 114 2.38 19.67 -8.30
CA PRO A 114 0.96 19.59 -7.99
C PRO A 114 0.19 19.96 -9.27
N ALA A 115 -0.59 19.01 -9.78
CA ALA A 115 -1.56 19.27 -10.82
C ALA A 115 -2.49 20.37 -10.30
N SER A 116 -2.48 21.54 -10.97
CA SER A 116 -3.37 22.64 -10.67
C SER A 116 -4.82 22.13 -10.76
N ALA A 117 -5.51 22.14 -9.65
CA ALA A 117 -6.85 21.58 -9.42
C ALA A 117 -7.97 22.42 -10.07
N ASP A 118 -7.72 23.11 -11.18
CA ASP A 118 -8.66 24.08 -11.72
C ASP A 118 -8.89 23.91 -13.23
N GLN A 119 -9.13 22.65 -13.68
CA GLN A 119 -9.80 22.45 -14.96
C GLN A 119 -11.03 21.57 -14.71
N PRO A 120 -12.26 22.11 -14.88
CA PRO A 120 -13.47 21.31 -14.87
C PRO A 120 -13.41 20.34 -16.05
N HIS A 121 -13.21 19.07 -15.78
CA HIS A 121 -13.46 18.02 -16.76
C HIS A 121 -14.96 18.04 -17.07
N ASP A 122 -15.30 18.67 -18.16
CA ASP A 122 -16.60 18.58 -18.79
C ASP A 122 -16.85 17.12 -19.19
N SER A 123 -17.43 16.38 -18.26
CA SER A 123 -17.95 15.01 -18.46
C SER A 123 -19.26 15.06 -19.26
N GLY A 124 -19.23 15.83 -20.36
CA GLY A 124 -20.30 15.84 -21.35
C GLY A 124 -20.46 14.45 -21.98
N GLY A 125 -21.47 13.74 -21.52
CA GLY A 125 -21.83 12.41 -21.97
C GLY A 125 -21.96 12.30 -23.48
N THR A 126 -21.13 11.49 -24.06
CA THR A 126 -21.45 10.72 -25.27
C THR A 126 -20.79 9.36 -25.08
N ASP A 127 -21.64 8.39 -24.83
CA ASP A 127 -21.38 6.95 -24.81
C ASP A 127 -20.83 6.52 -26.20
N ARG A 128 -19.55 6.79 -26.44
CA ARG A 128 -18.84 6.37 -27.65
C ARG A 128 -18.12 5.09 -27.28
N HIS A 129 -18.68 3.97 -27.70
CA HIS A 129 -18.07 2.66 -27.61
C HIS A 129 -16.64 2.70 -28.15
N LEU A 130 -15.67 2.67 -27.24
CA LEU A 130 -14.27 2.39 -27.55
C LEU A 130 -14.21 0.94 -28.11
N PRO A 131 -13.34 0.65 -29.07
CA PRO A 131 -13.04 -0.74 -29.44
C PRO A 131 -12.72 -1.54 -28.17
N ALA A 132 -13.27 -2.75 -28.04
CA ALA A 132 -13.17 -3.55 -26.82
C ALA A 132 -11.73 -3.74 -26.31
N GLU A 133 -10.77 -3.78 -27.24
CA GLU A 133 -9.34 -3.88 -26.93
C GLU A 133 -8.79 -2.62 -26.27
N LEU A 134 -9.20 -1.43 -26.70
CA LEU A 134 -8.79 -0.15 -26.11
C LEU A 134 -9.42 0.07 -24.73
N ALA A 135 -10.69 -0.32 -24.56
CA ALA A 135 -11.38 -0.26 -23.27
C ALA A 135 -10.72 -1.18 -22.22
N ARG A 136 -10.20 -2.34 -22.65
CA ARG A 136 -9.46 -3.24 -21.79
C ARG A 136 -8.14 -2.64 -21.33
N VAL A 137 -7.37 -2.06 -22.26
CA VAL A 137 -6.08 -1.41 -21.94
C VAL A 137 -6.30 -0.21 -21.00
N GLU A 138 -7.35 0.59 -21.22
CA GLU A 138 -7.71 1.71 -20.35
C GLU A 138 -8.03 1.23 -18.93
N LYS A 139 -8.76 0.13 -18.79
CA LYS A 139 -9.07 -0.48 -17.50
C LYS A 139 -7.80 -1.01 -16.80
N GLU A 140 -6.97 -1.77 -17.50
CA GLU A 140 -5.70 -2.29 -16.96
C GLU A 140 -4.77 -1.17 -16.52
N LEU A 141 -4.73 -0.06 -17.26
CA LEU A 141 -3.96 1.12 -16.91
C LEU A 141 -4.52 1.84 -15.67
N ALA A 142 -5.85 1.94 -15.55
CA ALA A 142 -6.49 2.52 -14.38
C ALA A 142 -6.23 1.70 -13.10
N GLU A 143 -6.32 0.37 -13.19
CA GLU A 143 -6.01 -0.55 -12.10
C GLU A 143 -4.53 -0.46 -11.69
N ALA A 144 -3.61 -0.40 -12.66
CA ALA A 144 -2.19 -0.23 -12.39
C ALA A 144 -1.89 1.13 -11.70
N ARG A 145 -2.57 2.20 -12.11
CA ARG A 145 -2.48 3.51 -11.46
C ARG A 145 -2.93 3.48 -10.02
N GLN A 146 -4.08 2.87 -9.76
CA GLN A 146 -4.60 2.76 -8.40
C GLN A 146 -3.62 1.99 -7.51
N THR A 147 -3.14 0.83 -7.99
CA THR A 147 -2.15 0.03 -7.27
C THR A 147 -0.86 0.82 -6.96
N LEU A 148 -0.37 1.60 -7.93
CA LEU A 148 0.82 2.43 -7.75
C LEU A 148 0.58 3.59 -6.78
N ALA A 149 -0.59 4.23 -6.84
CA ALA A 149 -0.97 5.29 -5.92
C ALA A 149 -1.07 4.77 -4.48
N ASP A 150 -1.69 3.61 -4.29
CA ASP A 150 -1.81 2.96 -2.99
C ASP A 150 -0.44 2.53 -2.44
N ALA A 151 0.45 2.01 -3.29
CA ALA A 151 1.82 1.66 -2.89
C ALA A 151 2.62 2.89 -2.45
N ARG A 152 2.56 3.98 -3.23
CA ARG A 152 3.23 5.24 -2.89
C ARG A 152 2.67 5.88 -1.61
N GLN A 153 1.36 5.78 -1.41
CA GLN A 153 0.76 6.29 -0.18
C GLN A 153 1.24 5.50 1.05
N ARG A 154 1.32 4.17 0.95
CA ARG A 154 1.87 3.34 2.02
C ARG A 154 3.34 3.67 2.31
N GLU A 155 4.15 3.85 1.26
CA GLU A 155 5.56 4.24 1.40
C GLU A 155 5.71 5.60 2.08
N ARG A 156 4.93 6.61 1.67
CA ARG A 156 4.93 7.95 2.31
C ARG A 156 4.52 7.88 3.78
N THR A 157 3.47 7.13 4.09
CA THR A 157 3.00 6.96 5.47
C THR A 157 4.06 6.26 6.33
N ALA A 158 4.71 5.21 5.81
CA ALA A 158 5.79 4.51 6.50
C ALA A 158 7.01 5.43 6.73
N GLU A 159 7.41 6.22 5.73
CA GLU A 159 8.53 7.15 5.88
C GLU A 159 8.22 8.29 6.86
N GLN A 160 6.99 8.83 6.84
CA GLN A 160 6.54 9.82 7.83
C GLN A 160 6.57 9.25 9.24
N SER A 161 6.02 8.06 9.45
CA SER A 161 6.05 7.39 10.75
C SER A 161 7.48 7.14 11.24
N ARG A 162 8.38 6.77 10.32
CA ARG A 162 9.80 6.59 10.63
C ARG A 162 10.47 7.91 11.04
N GLN A 163 10.20 9.01 10.34
CA GLN A 163 10.76 10.33 10.67
C GLN A 163 10.23 10.86 12.00
N GLU A 164 8.94 10.70 12.26
CA GLU A 164 8.31 11.05 13.54
C GLU A 164 8.94 10.25 14.68
N LEU A 165 9.14 8.94 14.49
CA LEU A 165 9.79 8.07 15.47
C LEU A 165 11.21 8.55 15.79
N VAL A 166 12.05 8.81 14.76
CA VAL A 166 13.44 9.28 14.96
C VAL A 166 13.45 10.64 15.68
N SER A 167 12.57 11.55 15.31
CA SER A 167 12.45 12.87 15.95
C SER A 167 12.06 12.75 17.43
N PHE A 168 11.04 11.95 17.72
CA PHE A 168 10.54 11.68 19.05
C PHE A 168 11.63 11.05 19.93
N MET A 169 12.29 10.00 19.45
CA MET A 169 13.35 9.31 20.17
C MET A 169 14.56 10.20 20.44
N SER A 170 14.92 11.06 19.47
CA SER A 170 16.04 12.00 19.65
C SER A 170 15.77 12.98 20.80
N HIS A 171 14.53 13.41 20.94
CA HIS A 171 14.13 14.30 22.04
C HIS A 171 14.12 13.55 23.38
N ASP A 172 13.53 12.36 23.45
CA ASP A 172 13.33 11.62 24.69
C ASP A 172 14.62 10.95 25.22
N LEU A 173 15.61 10.71 24.35
CA LEU A 173 16.95 10.28 24.75
C LEU A 173 17.83 11.45 25.20
N ARG A 174 17.66 12.65 24.65
CA ARG A 174 18.47 13.81 25.00
C ARG A 174 18.27 14.25 26.45
N THR A 175 17.04 14.19 26.95
CA THR A 175 16.70 14.61 28.30
C THR A 175 17.41 13.78 29.38
N PRO A 176 17.32 12.43 29.42
CA PRO A 176 18.04 11.62 30.40
C PRO A 176 19.56 11.71 30.24
N LEU A 177 20.08 11.82 28.99
CA LEU A 177 21.52 12.03 28.75
C LEU A 177 22.02 13.34 29.35
N ALA A 178 21.28 14.43 29.22
CA ALA A 178 21.61 15.70 29.84
C ALA A 178 21.62 15.60 31.40
N GLY A 179 20.63 14.87 31.94
CA GLY A 179 20.59 14.58 33.39
C GLY A 179 21.78 13.74 33.87
N LEU A 180 22.12 12.67 33.14
CA LEU A 180 23.30 11.85 33.47
C LEU A 180 24.59 12.66 33.43
N ARG A 181 24.76 13.53 32.44
CA ARG A 181 25.88 14.41 32.30
C ARG A 181 26.01 15.37 33.51
N ALA A 182 24.90 16.02 33.87
CA ALA A 182 24.87 16.94 35.02
C ALA A 182 25.21 16.23 36.35
N LEU A 183 24.71 14.99 36.54
CA LEU A 183 25.04 14.18 37.71
C LEU A 183 26.53 13.78 37.73
N ALA A 184 27.10 13.42 36.58
CA ALA A 184 28.52 13.09 36.45
C ALA A 184 29.43 14.31 36.75
N GLU A 185 29.12 15.47 36.14
CA GLU A 185 29.81 16.74 36.39
C GLU A 185 29.74 17.14 37.88
N GLY A 186 28.53 17.01 38.50
CA GLY A 186 28.36 17.32 39.93
C GLY A 186 29.12 16.36 40.88
N LEU A 187 29.32 15.10 40.47
CA LEU A 187 30.16 14.16 41.21
C LEU A 187 31.67 14.50 41.05
N GLU A 188 32.13 14.87 39.85
CA GLU A 188 33.51 15.29 39.59
C GLU A 188 33.86 16.56 40.36
N ASP A 189 32.96 17.53 40.41
CA ASP A 189 33.13 18.80 41.12
C ASP A 189 33.01 18.67 42.64
N GLY A 190 32.65 17.48 43.15
CA GLY A 190 32.45 17.23 44.58
C GLY A 190 31.29 17.96 45.21
N VAL A 191 30.35 18.49 44.40
CA VAL A 191 29.18 19.23 44.85
C VAL A 191 28.08 18.30 45.39
N ILE A 192 28.07 17.04 44.94
CA ILE A 192 27.07 16.02 45.33
C ILE A 192 27.58 15.27 46.57
N ALA A 193 26.88 15.42 47.69
CA ALA A 193 27.24 14.78 48.95
C ALA A 193 26.83 13.27 49.00
N ASP A 194 25.70 12.91 48.40
CA ASP A 194 25.19 11.53 48.36
C ASP A 194 25.68 10.81 47.09
N VAL A 195 26.89 10.34 47.10
CA VAL A 195 27.51 9.58 46.00
C VAL A 195 26.79 8.22 45.76
N PRO A 196 26.46 7.41 46.79
CA PRO A 196 25.77 6.13 46.56
C PRO A 196 24.36 6.29 45.96
N GLY A 197 23.58 7.24 46.45
CA GLY A 197 22.24 7.53 45.91
C GLY A 197 22.30 8.02 44.46
N THR A 198 23.26 8.89 44.16
CA THR A 198 23.46 9.41 42.80
C THR A 198 23.88 8.33 41.81
N LEU A 199 24.79 7.42 42.22
CA LEU A 199 25.17 6.24 41.41
C LEU A 199 23.96 5.30 41.18
N GLY A 200 23.07 5.16 42.19
CA GLY A 200 21.81 4.46 42.05
C GLY A 200 20.92 5.09 40.97
N HIS A 201 20.81 6.43 40.99
CA HIS A 201 20.02 7.20 40.03
C HIS A 201 20.61 7.10 38.61
N ILE A 202 21.90 7.15 38.44
CA ILE A 202 22.60 6.94 37.17
C ILE A 202 22.28 5.55 36.63
N ARG A 203 22.42 4.49 37.44
CA ARG A 203 22.09 3.12 37.02
C ARG A 203 20.64 2.96 36.59
N GLY A 204 19.69 3.51 37.35
CA GLY A 204 18.28 3.49 37.01
C GLY A 204 17.99 4.22 35.70
N THR A 205 18.67 5.35 35.45
CA THR A 205 18.50 6.12 34.21
C THR A 205 19.06 5.37 33.00
N VAL A 206 20.24 4.75 33.14
CA VAL A 206 20.82 3.90 32.07
C VAL A 206 19.91 2.70 31.76
N ALA A 207 19.38 2.01 32.78
CA ALA A 207 18.45 0.90 32.57
C ALA A 207 17.20 1.33 31.80
N ARG A 208 16.59 2.49 32.15
CA ARG A 208 15.47 3.04 31.39
C ARG A 208 15.83 3.37 29.94
N MET A 209 17.01 3.94 29.70
CA MET A 209 17.48 4.22 28.33
C MET A 209 17.68 2.94 27.51
N THR A 210 18.17 1.87 28.13
CA THR A 210 18.30 0.57 27.46
C THR A 210 16.94 0.07 27.02
N ILE A 211 15.92 0.11 27.90
CA ILE A 211 14.54 -0.26 27.53
C ILE A 211 14.02 0.58 26.37
N MET A 212 14.24 1.91 26.39
CA MET A 212 13.83 2.78 25.28
C MET A 212 14.48 2.41 23.95
N VAL A 213 15.76 2.06 23.96
CA VAL A 213 16.49 1.62 22.74
C VAL A 213 15.94 0.28 22.25
N ASP A 214 15.69 -0.67 23.15
CA ASP A 214 15.11 -1.96 22.80
C ASP A 214 13.68 -1.81 22.24
N ASP A 215 12.90 -0.88 22.79
CA ASP A 215 11.56 -0.53 22.29
C ASP A 215 11.63 0.08 20.87
N LEU A 216 12.63 0.96 20.63
CA LEU A 216 12.88 1.51 19.31
C LEU A 216 13.17 0.42 18.26
N PHE A 217 14.05 -0.53 18.59
CA PHE A 217 14.35 -1.65 17.72
C PHE A 217 13.14 -2.55 17.48
N ALA A 218 12.30 -2.77 18.49
CA ALA A 218 11.07 -3.54 18.36
C ALA A 218 10.09 -2.84 17.43
N LEU A 219 9.83 -1.55 17.64
CA LEU A 219 8.92 -0.76 16.80
C LEU A 219 9.42 -0.66 15.35
N SER A 220 10.72 -0.46 15.16
CA SER A 220 11.35 -0.47 13.83
C SER A 220 11.14 -1.81 13.09
N ARG A 221 11.19 -2.94 13.81
CA ARG A 221 10.92 -4.27 13.23
C ARG A 221 9.46 -4.49 12.89
N VAL A 222 8.55 -3.96 13.69
CA VAL A 222 7.11 -4.05 13.44
C VAL A 222 6.69 -3.20 12.24
N GLN A 223 7.30 -2.01 12.07
CA GLN A 223 7.01 -1.10 10.95
C GLN A 223 7.77 -1.47 9.65
N GLY A 224 8.80 -2.30 9.73
CA GLY A 224 9.54 -2.82 8.58
C GLY A 224 8.72 -3.81 7.76
N ALA A 225 9.16 -4.07 6.51
CA ALA A 225 8.60 -5.16 5.72
C ALA A 225 8.73 -6.47 6.52
N PRO A 226 7.69 -7.30 6.58
CA PRO A 226 7.75 -8.57 7.28
C PRO A 226 8.87 -9.42 6.67
N GLU A 227 10.00 -9.53 7.37
CA GLU A 227 10.95 -10.57 7.02
C GLU A 227 10.24 -11.92 7.16
N PRO A 228 10.40 -12.83 6.20
CA PRO A 228 9.84 -14.17 6.31
C PRO A 228 10.57 -14.94 7.42
N ARG A 229 10.16 -14.69 8.66
CA ARG A 229 10.61 -15.46 9.82
C ARG A 229 9.60 -16.56 10.08
N GLU A 230 10.11 -17.74 10.37
CA GLU A 230 9.27 -18.90 10.68
C GLU A 230 8.40 -18.60 11.91
N LEU A 231 7.09 -18.68 11.72
CA LEU A 231 6.14 -18.69 12.83
C LEU A 231 6.15 -20.08 13.45
N SER A 232 6.15 -20.15 14.76
CA SER A 232 6.07 -21.39 15.53
C SER A 232 4.76 -21.48 16.30
N LEU A 233 4.41 -22.68 16.73
CA LEU A 233 3.28 -22.87 17.62
C LEU A 233 3.66 -22.34 19.02
N VAL A 234 2.88 -21.39 19.53
CA VAL A 234 3.07 -20.78 20.85
C VAL A 234 1.91 -21.20 21.75
N ALA A 235 2.22 -21.82 22.89
CA ALA A 235 1.26 -22.09 23.94
C ALA A 235 0.98 -20.79 24.72
N LEU A 236 -0.10 -20.10 24.35
CA LEU A 236 -0.38 -18.76 24.89
C LEU A 236 -0.67 -18.78 26.39
N ALA A 237 -1.23 -19.87 26.91
CA ALA A 237 -1.45 -20.07 28.34
C ALA A 237 -0.12 -20.03 29.13
N GLU A 238 0.90 -20.76 28.66
CA GLU A 238 2.23 -20.79 29.29
C GLU A 238 2.89 -19.41 29.17
N LEU A 239 2.80 -18.78 28.01
CA LEU A 239 3.37 -17.46 27.79
C LEU A 239 2.77 -16.40 28.74
N VAL A 240 1.46 -16.41 28.94
CA VAL A 240 0.78 -15.50 29.89
C VAL A 240 1.22 -15.76 31.33
N CYS A 241 1.41 -17.03 31.72
CA CYS A 241 1.97 -17.39 33.02
C CYS A 241 3.37 -16.84 33.22
N ASP A 242 4.27 -17.04 32.24
CA ASP A 242 5.65 -16.60 32.30
C ASP A 242 5.74 -15.07 32.40
N VAL A 243 5.06 -14.33 31.53
CA VAL A 243 5.01 -12.87 31.54
C VAL A 243 4.48 -12.32 32.87
N THR A 244 3.44 -12.97 33.44
CA THR A 244 2.88 -12.55 34.73
C THR A 244 3.84 -12.82 35.86
N ALA A 245 4.54 -13.96 35.85
CA ALA A 245 5.55 -14.30 36.85
C ALA A 245 6.76 -13.33 36.80
N GLU A 246 7.22 -12.95 35.61
CA GLU A 246 8.28 -11.96 35.44
C GLU A 246 7.88 -10.57 36.00
N ALA A 247 6.62 -10.20 35.88
CA ALA A 247 6.08 -8.93 36.34
C ALA A 247 5.86 -8.85 37.87
N GLU A 248 5.85 -9.98 38.57
CA GLU A 248 5.52 -10.09 40.00
C GLU A 248 6.39 -9.18 40.90
N ALA A 249 7.72 -9.16 40.68
CA ALA A 249 8.63 -8.29 41.45
C ALA A 249 8.33 -6.81 41.27
N THR A 250 7.93 -6.41 40.05
CA THR A 250 7.54 -5.02 39.73
C THR A 250 6.23 -4.67 40.41
N ALA A 251 5.24 -5.55 40.38
CA ALA A 251 3.96 -5.38 41.03
C ALA A 251 4.10 -5.24 42.56
N GLN A 252 4.93 -6.10 43.18
CA GLN A 252 5.24 -6.00 44.60
C GLN A 252 5.87 -4.64 44.98
N THR A 253 6.81 -4.15 44.17
CA THR A 253 7.43 -2.84 44.38
C THR A 253 6.42 -1.69 44.26
N ALA A 254 5.46 -1.83 43.34
CA ALA A 254 4.36 -0.89 43.14
C ALA A 254 3.21 -1.05 44.15
N HIS A 255 3.28 -2.05 45.03
CA HIS A 255 2.20 -2.43 45.96
C HIS A 255 0.88 -2.78 45.24
N VAL A 256 0.97 -3.38 44.06
CA VAL A 256 -0.16 -3.84 43.23
C VAL A 256 -0.23 -5.35 43.33
N ARG A 257 -1.46 -5.91 43.42
CA ARG A 257 -1.67 -7.35 43.43
C ARG A 257 -1.85 -7.85 41.99
N LEU A 258 -1.12 -8.91 41.62
CA LEU A 258 -1.36 -9.62 40.37
C LEU A 258 -2.27 -10.82 40.58
N GLU A 259 -3.31 -10.96 39.76
CA GLU A 259 -4.18 -12.14 39.72
C GLU A 259 -4.13 -12.71 38.31
N LEU A 260 -3.81 -14.01 38.23
CA LEU A 260 -3.77 -14.78 37.00
C LEU A 260 -4.96 -15.73 36.93
N ASN A 261 -5.70 -15.71 35.83
CA ASN A 261 -6.82 -16.59 35.57
C ASN A 261 -6.70 -17.23 34.19
N VAL A 262 -6.03 -18.35 34.10
CA VAL A 262 -5.83 -19.14 32.88
C VAL A 262 -6.37 -20.55 33.09
N PRO A 263 -7.22 -21.07 32.19
CA PRO A 263 -7.76 -22.43 32.32
C PRO A 263 -6.63 -23.46 32.20
N GLU A 264 -6.55 -24.40 33.15
CA GLU A 264 -5.49 -25.43 33.19
C GLU A 264 -5.55 -26.42 32.01
N HIS A 265 -6.67 -26.53 31.30
CA HIS A 265 -6.91 -27.60 30.31
C HIS A 265 -7.26 -27.09 28.91
N ASP A 266 -7.29 -25.78 28.67
CA ASP A 266 -7.56 -25.25 27.34
C ASP A 266 -6.25 -25.14 26.54
N ASN A 267 -6.24 -25.79 25.40
CA ASN A 267 -5.14 -25.69 24.45
C ASN A 267 -5.24 -24.34 23.70
N LEU A 268 -4.75 -23.28 24.34
CA LEU A 268 -4.69 -21.92 23.78
C LEU A 268 -3.44 -21.79 22.94
N ALA A 269 -3.41 -22.41 21.75
CA ALA A 269 -2.27 -22.37 20.85
C ALA A 269 -2.51 -21.40 19.69
N VAL A 270 -1.51 -20.56 19.42
CA VAL A 270 -1.49 -19.59 18.32
C VAL A 270 -0.24 -19.77 17.48
N LEU A 271 -0.29 -19.36 16.21
CA LEU A 271 0.90 -19.32 15.35
C LEU A 271 1.57 -17.96 15.51
N GLY A 272 2.81 -17.95 15.99
CA GLY A 272 3.48 -16.69 16.26
C GLY A 272 4.95 -16.83 16.61
N ARG A 273 5.54 -15.72 16.97
CA ARG A 273 6.89 -15.66 17.54
C ARG A 273 6.80 -15.42 19.03
N HIS A 274 7.31 -16.39 19.80
CA HIS A 274 7.27 -16.37 21.25
C HIS A 274 7.79 -15.02 21.83
N ASP A 275 8.99 -14.58 21.41
CA ASP A 275 9.62 -13.37 21.92
C ASP A 275 8.83 -12.09 21.65
N ASP A 276 8.22 -12.00 20.45
CA ASP A 276 7.40 -10.83 20.08
C ASP A 276 6.10 -10.81 20.91
N LEU A 277 5.41 -11.95 21.03
CA LEU A 277 4.19 -12.06 21.82
C LEU A 277 4.46 -11.83 23.31
N SER A 278 5.56 -12.39 23.85
CA SER A 278 6.01 -12.13 25.23
C SER A 278 6.21 -10.63 25.46
N ARG A 279 6.88 -9.94 24.54
CA ARG A 279 7.09 -8.51 24.63
C ARG A 279 5.78 -7.72 24.58
N ALA A 280 4.85 -8.09 23.69
CA ALA A 280 3.56 -7.42 23.60
C ALA A 280 2.76 -7.54 24.91
N LEU A 281 2.65 -8.74 25.44
CA LEU A 281 1.95 -8.99 26.70
C LEU A 281 2.66 -8.34 27.88
N GLY A 282 4.00 -8.42 27.94
CA GLY A 282 4.82 -7.74 28.95
C GLY A 282 4.60 -6.23 28.98
N ASN A 283 4.47 -5.60 27.82
CA ASN A 283 4.14 -4.18 27.70
C ASN A 283 2.76 -3.85 28.26
N LEU A 284 1.75 -4.71 28.01
CA LEU A 284 0.41 -4.52 28.55
C LEU A 284 0.37 -4.69 30.07
N VAL A 285 1.00 -5.76 30.60
CA VAL A 285 1.06 -6.02 32.04
C VAL A 285 1.85 -4.94 32.78
N SER A 286 3.01 -4.54 32.26
CA SER A 286 3.81 -3.46 32.84
C SER A 286 3.06 -2.12 32.82
N ASN A 287 2.32 -1.83 31.77
CA ASN A 287 1.48 -0.64 31.67
C ASN A 287 0.35 -0.68 32.72
N ALA A 288 -0.32 -1.82 32.85
CA ALA A 288 -1.37 -2.04 33.84
C ALA A 288 -0.85 -1.82 35.27
N ILE A 289 0.29 -2.41 35.64
CA ILE A 289 0.90 -2.24 36.97
C ILE A 289 1.24 -0.76 37.22
N ARG A 290 1.82 -0.06 36.24
CA ARG A 290 2.22 1.34 36.38
C ARG A 290 1.05 2.28 36.63
N HIS A 291 -0.10 2.01 36.03
CA HIS A 291 -1.26 2.89 36.10
C HIS A 291 -2.27 2.49 37.17
N THR A 292 -2.09 1.34 37.81
CA THR A 292 -2.90 0.88 38.92
C THR A 292 -2.47 1.53 40.23
N GLU A 293 -3.43 1.99 41.03
CA GLU A 293 -3.13 2.58 42.36
C GLU A 293 -2.65 1.50 43.34
N PRO A 294 -1.72 1.87 44.27
CA PRO A 294 -1.28 0.95 45.32
C PRO A 294 -2.44 0.32 46.10
N GLY A 295 -2.38 -0.99 46.32
CA GLY A 295 -3.43 -1.76 47.00
C GLY A 295 -4.50 -2.31 46.06
N GLN A 296 -4.57 -1.88 44.84
CA GLN A 296 -5.48 -2.37 43.81
C GLN A 296 -4.93 -3.63 43.11
N THR A 297 -5.73 -4.22 42.24
CA THR A 297 -5.43 -5.50 41.58
C THR A 297 -5.36 -5.34 40.06
N VAL A 298 -4.31 -5.86 39.45
CA VAL A 298 -4.22 -6.11 38.00
C VAL A 298 -4.60 -7.58 37.78
N ARG A 299 -5.53 -7.85 36.88
CA ARG A 299 -5.95 -9.19 36.52
C ARG A 299 -5.58 -9.51 35.10
N VAL A 300 -4.89 -10.63 34.92
CA VAL A 300 -4.52 -11.17 33.61
C VAL A 300 -5.29 -12.48 33.42
N SER A 301 -5.99 -12.60 32.29
CA SER A 301 -6.71 -13.82 31.96
C SER A 301 -6.53 -14.17 30.49
N ALA A 302 -6.60 -15.47 30.19
CA ALA A 302 -6.61 -15.97 28.83
C ALA A 302 -7.75 -16.97 28.68
N ASP A 303 -8.53 -16.85 27.62
CA ASP A 303 -9.63 -17.74 27.32
C ASP A 303 -9.80 -17.92 25.79
N ARG A 304 -10.73 -18.77 25.42
CA ARG A 304 -11.18 -18.91 24.04
C ARG A 304 -12.45 -18.09 23.86
N ALA A 305 -12.45 -17.19 22.87
CA ALA A 305 -13.62 -16.41 22.50
C ALA A 305 -14.64 -17.27 21.71
N GLU A 306 -15.88 -16.79 21.63
CA GLU A 306 -16.98 -17.49 20.93
C GLU A 306 -16.72 -17.66 19.43
N ASP A 307 -15.95 -16.76 18.82
CA ASP A 307 -15.54 -16.81 17.40
C ASP A 307 -14.40 -17.79 17.12
N GLY A 308 -13.88 -18.45 18.18
CA GLY A 308 -12.79 -19.41 18.11
C GLY A 308 -11.39 -18.78 18.18
N SER A 309 -11.26 -17.49 18.35
CA SER A 309 -9.97 -16.82 18.62
C SER A 309 -9.50 -17.10 20.06
N VAL A 310 -8.20 -16.97 20.30
CA VAL A 310 -7.63 -16.96 21.64
C VAL A 310 -7.54 -15.53 22.11
N ARG A 311 -8.11 -15.28 23.29
CA ARG A 311 -8.21 -13.93 23.85
C ARG A 311 -7.40 -13.83 25.14
N VAL A 312 -6.63 -12.73 25.26
CA VAL A 312 -5.95 -12.35 26.51
C VAL A 312 -6.52 -11.02 26.97
N LEU A 313 -6.93 -10.94 28.23
CA LEU A 313 -7.44 -9.75 28.87
C LEU A 313 -6.48 -9.30 29.98
N VAL A 314 -6.11 -8.03 29.95
CA VAL A 314 -5.35 -7.38 31.02
C VAL A 314 -6.23 -6.25 31.59
N MET A 315 -6.74 -6.44 32.80
CA MET A 315 -7.59 -5.48 33.50
C MET A 315 -6.79 -4.79 34.60
N ASP A 316 -6.92 -3.47 34.68
CA ASP A 316 -6.21 -2.63 35.63
C ASP A 316 -7.19 -1.77 36.47
N GLY A 317 -6.64 -1.13 37.50
CA GLY A 317 -7.33 -0.16 38.36
C GLY A 317 -6.91 1.28 38.09
N CYS A 318 -6.77 1.68 36.82
CA CYS A 318 -6.24 3.00 36.44
C CYS A 318 -7.22 4.17 36.65
N GLY A 319 -8.48 3.91 37.01
CA GLY A 319 -9.53 4.91 37.11
C GLY A 319 -10.14 5.32 35.78
N GLY A 320 -9.77 4.65 34.68
CA GLY A 320 -10.30 4.85 33.33
C GLY A 320 -9.50 5.83 32.48
N ILE A 321 -9.72 5.73 31.18
CA ILE A 321 -9.15 6.61 30.13
C ILE A 321 -10.28 7.48 29.59
N PRO A 322 -10.08 8.81 29.42
CA PRO A 322 -11.09 9.65 28.77
C PRO A 322 -11.49 9.09 27.40
N GLU A 323 -12.80 9.01 27.11
CA GLU A 323 -13.32 8.42 25.88
C GLU A 323 -12.66 8.96 24.60
N ALA A 324 -12.41 10.27 24.56
CA ALA A 324 -11.73 10.93 23.43
C ALA A 324 -10.28 10.43 23.20
N ASN A 325 -9.71 9.67 24.13
CA ASN A 325 -8.34 9.18 24.05
C ASN A 325 -8.24 7.67 23.85
N LEU A 326 -9.33 6.92 23.95
CA LEU A 326 -9.32 5.45 23.81
C LEU A 326 -8.72 4.99 22.50
N ASP A 327 -9.06 5.64 21.39
CA ASP A 327 -8.51 5.29 20.06
C ASP A 327 -7.02 5.67 19.92
N ARG A 328 -6.55 6.59 20.78
CA ARG A 328 -5.20 7.18 20.66
C ARG A 328 -4.17 6.55 21.58
N VAL A 329 -4.58 5.72 22.53
CA VAL A 329 -3.63 5.13 23.51
C VAL A 329 -2.56 4.27 22.86
N PHE A 330 -2.82 3.76 21.67
CA PHE A 330 -1.89 2.96 20.86
C PHE A 330 -1.03 3.80 19.92
N ASP A 331 -1.23 5.13 19.84
CA ASP A 331 -0.42 6.01 19.01
C ASP A 331 1.01 6.07 19.56
N THR A 332 1.99 6.10 18.69
CA THR A 332 3.41 6.21 19.06
C THR A 332 3.65 7.48 19.87
N GLY A 333 4.21 7.34 21.07
CA GLY A 333 4.52 8.48 21.95
C GLY A 333 3.34 9.07 22.70
N TRP A 334 2.15 8.48 22.61
CA TRP A 334 0.99 8.95 23.35
C TRP A 334 1.20 8.81 24.86
N ARG A 335 0.81 9.86 25.63
CA ARG A 335 0.85 9.92 27.09
C ARG A 335 -0.43 10.57 27.62
N GLY A 336 -1.10 9.93 28.56
CA GLY A 336 -2.42 10.34 29.03
C GLY A 336 -2.48 11.66 29.82
N SER A 337 -1.38 12.16 30.39
CA SER A 337 -1.30 13.47 31.06
C SER A 337 0.15 13.85 31.33
N PRO A 338 0.56 15.11 31.07
CA PRO A 338 1.88 15.62 31.46
C PRO A 338 2.05 15.85 32.97
N ALA A 339 0.97 15.70 33.76
CA ALA A 339 0.94 16.16 35.17
C ALA A 339 1.36 15.09 36.20
N ARG A 340 1.47 13.80 35.85
CA ARG A 340 1.99 12.78 36.76
C ARG A 340 3.46 12.55 36.45
N GLY A 341 4.31 13.15 37.26
CA GLY A 341 5.77 13.12 37.40
C GLY A 341 6.57 12.49 36.26
N SER A 342 7.29 13.30 35.53
CA SER A 342 8.20 12.92 34.44
C SER A 342 9.37 11.97 34.85
N ALA A 343 9.42 11.55 36.11
CA ALA A 343 10.50 10.69 36.65
C ALA A 343 10.33 9.19 36.31
N ASP A 344 9.08 8.70 36.17
CA ASP A 344 8.80 7.27 35.95
C ASP A 344 8.15 6.94 34.59
N GLY A 345 8.01 7.93 33.72
CA GLY A 345 7.33 7.78 32.43
C GLY A 345 8.16 7.04 31.39
N GLY A 346 7.69 5.88 30.93
CA GLY A 346 8.19 5.23 29.71
C GLY A 346 8.01 6.13 28.48
N ALA A 347 8.67 5.80 27.38
CA ALA A 347 8.67 6.56 26.13
C ALA A 347 7.29 6.61 25.41
N GLY A 348 6.23 5.99 25.96
CA GLY A 348 4.94 5.91 25.29
C GLY A 348 4.96 4.99 24.06
N LEU A 349 5.91 4.07 24.00
CA LEU A 349 6.07 3.14 22.88
C LEU A 349 5.47 1.77 23.15
N GLY A 350 5.34 1.36 24.42
CA GLY A 350 4.95 0.00 24.78
C GLY A 350 3.60 -0.44 24.20
N LEU A 351 2.56 0.40 24.27
CA LEU A 351 1.24 0.09 23.70
C LEU A 351 1.28 0.07 22.16
N ALA A 352 2.03 0.98 21.52
CA ALA A 352 2.21 0.98 20.08
C ALA A 352 2.96 -0.29 19.61
N ILE A 353 3.95 -0.76 20.36
CA ILE A 353 4.65 -2.03 20.10
C ILE A 353 3.68 -3.20 20.26
N ALA A 354 2.89 -3.23 21.34
CA ALA A 354 1.91 -4.29 21.57
C ALA A 354 0.93 -4.38 20.40
N ARG A 355 0.37 -3.26 19.94
CA ARG A 355 -0.52 -3.20 18.78
C ARG A 355 0.15 -3.72 17.52
N GLY A 356 1.32 -3.23 17.18
CA GLY A 356 2.01 -3.63 15.96
C GLY A 356 2.42 -5.11 15.97
N VAL A 357 2.82 -5.65 17.14
CA VAL A 357 3.08 -7.09 17.27
C VAL A 357 1.80 -7.89 17.07
N VAL A 358 0.69 -7.56 17.73
CA VAL A 358 -0.59 -8.25 17.59
C VAL A 358 -1.08 -8.22 16.14
N GLU A 359 -1.05 -7.06 15.50
CA GLU A 359 -1.43 -6.89 14.07
C GLU A 359 -0.53 -7.71 13.13
N SER A 360 0.78 -7.79 13.40
CA SER A 360 1.72 -8.62 12.62
C SER A 360 1.43 -10.13 12.74
N HIS A 361 0.72 -10.55 13.79
CA HIS A 361 0.25 -11.89 14.03
C HIS A 361 -1.22 -12.10 13.61
N GLN A 362 -1.76 -11.18 12.78
CA GLN A 362 -3.16 -11.23 12.30
C GLN A 362 -4.19 -11.16 13.43
N GLY A 363 -3.79 -10.63 14.57
CA GLY A 363 -4.64 -10.41 15.73
C GLY A 363 -5.21 -9.00 15.78
N GLU A 364 -6.06 -8.77 16.76
CA GLU A 364 -6.66 -7.49 17.06
C GLU A 364 -6.39 -7.12 18.53
N ILE A 365 -6.14 -5.83 18.79
CA ILE A 365 -5.99 -5.28 20.13
C ILE A 365 -6.97 -4.14 20.34
N ALA A 366 -7.66 -4.14 21.46
CA ALA A 366 -8.63 -3.13 21.83
C ALA A 366 -8.47 -2.71 23.29
N VAL A 367 -9.02 -1.55 23.63
CA VAL A 367 -9.12 -1.09 25.02
C VAL A 367 -10.51 -0.57 25.30
N ARG A 368 -11.00 -0.82 26.49
CA ARG A 368 -12.28 -0.30 26.99
C ARG A 368 -12.19 0.05 28.46
N ASN A 369 -12.97 1.04 28.88
CA ASN A 369 -13.11 1.35 30.31
C ASN A 369 -13.96 0.29 31.01
N THR A 370 -13.63 0.05 32.26
CA THR A 370 -14.38 -0.76 33.22
C THR A 370 -14.86 0.16 34.38
N GLU A 371 -15.59 -0.40 35.35
CA GLU A 371 -16.06 0.39 36.51
C GLU A 371 -14.91 0.96 37.35
N ILE A 372 -13.76 0.29 37.39
CA ILE A 372 -12.61 0.64 38.24
C ILE A 372 -11.36 1.06 37.47
N GLY A 373 -11.31 0.83 36.17
CA GLY A 373 -10.12 1.10 35.37
C GLY A 373 -10.30 0.80 33.90
N CYS A 374 -9.34 0.10 33.31
CA CYS A 374 -9.31 -0.25 31.90
C CYS A 374 -9.17 -1.77 31.69
N CYS A 375 -9.63 -2.23 30.54
CA CYS A 375 -9.42 -3.58 30.06
C CYS A 375 -8.79 -3.53 28.68
N PHE A 376 -7.55 -4.00 28.55
CA PHE A 376 -6.90 -4.26 27.28
C PHE A 376 -7.21 -5.67 26.86
N GLU A 377 -7.65 -5.84 25.64
CA GLU A 377 -8.05 -7.11 25.04
C GLU A 377 -7.19 -7.37 23.80
N VAL A 378 -6.56 -8.55 23.78
CA VAL A 378 -5.79 -9.06 22.63
C VAL A 378 -6.50 -10.30 22.11
N ALA A 379 -6.88 -10.31 20.85
CA ALA A 379 -7.47 -11.46 20.17
C ALA A 379 -6.49 -11.98 19.11
N LEU A 380 -6.14 -13.26 19.16
CA LEU A 380 -5.22 -13.89 18.21
C LEU A 380 -5.92 -15.08 17.53
N PRO A 381 -5.70 -15.32 16.23
CA PRO A 381 -6.29 -16.44 15.52
C PRO A 381 -5.75 -17.77 16.10
N GLN A 382 -6.67 -18.66 16.46
CA GLN A 382 -6.32 -19.97 16.97
C GLN A 382 -5.84 -20.89 15.85
N VAL A 383 -4.81 -21.68 16.13
CA VAL A 383 -4.38 -22.76 15.23
C VAL A 383 -5.10 -24.05 15.62
N ASN A 384 -5.89 -24.57 14.70
CA ASN A 384 -6.51 -25.88 14.89
C ASN A 384 -5.43 -26.95 14.68
N GLN A 385 -5.12 -27.76 15.71
CA GLN A 385 -4.07 -28.79 15.65
C GLN A 385 -4.30 -29.86 14.55
N SER A 386 -5.48 -29.90 13.92
CA SER A 386 -5.78 -30.84 12.85
C SER A 386 -5.12 -30.46 11.50
N VAL A 387 -4.40 -29.35 11.40
CA VAL A 387 -3.80 -28.80 10.15
C VAL A 387 -2.27 -28.85 10.17
N LEU A 388 -1.66 -29.35 11.24
CA LEU A 388 -0.21 -29.56 11.26
C LEU A 388 0.15 -30.88 10.57
N PRO A 389 1.13 -30.85 9.61
CA PRO A 389 1.56 -32.05 8.86
C PRO A 389 2.20 -33.11 9.76
#